data_06f407099b1dbd29f59aed210ac47537
#
_entry.id   06f407099b1dbd29f59aed210ac47537
#
_cell.length_a   1.000
_cell.length_b   1.000
_cell.length_c   1.000
_cell.angle_alpha   90.00
_cell.angle_beta   90.00
_cell.angle_gamma   90.00
#
_symmetry.space_group_name_H-M   'P 1'
#
loop_
_entity.id
_entity.type
_entity.pdbx_description
1 polymer ?
#
loop_
_entity_poly.entity_id
_entity_poly.type
_entity_poly.pdbx_seq_one_letter_code
_entity_poly.pdbx_strand_id
1 'polypeptide(L)'
;MLKYFIVGIMLALPVQAHEMVPTYPRLEISHMDGLLKATMKMFNKRADVEYYEVGVFDKDLNPIPFVTAYNVFKLEYLGHVTFDIYIRASDRYRAVYVCSRSKIRKDSNTKTAIASKICSKFKDR
;
A
#
# COMPACT_ATOMS: atom_id res chain seq x y z
N MET A 1 54.54 -9.49 -2.93
CA MET A 1 53.37 -10.17 -2.36
C MET A 1 52.09 -9.49 -2.86
N LEU A 2 51.38 -10.14 -3.73
CA LEU A 2 50.08 -9.67 -4.15
C LEU A 2 49.05 -9.99 -3.08
N LYS A 3 48.58 -8.96 -2.40
CA LYS A 3 47.42 -9.09 -1.55
C LYS A 3 46.18 -8.98 -2.44
N TYR A 4 45.51 -10.10 -2.66
CA TYR A 4 44.25 -10.10 -3.34
C TYR A 4 43.20 -9.52 -2.38
N PHE A 5 42.83 -8.28 -2.62
CA PHE A 5 41.58 -7.75 -2.07
C PHE A 5 40.42 -8.35 -2.87
N ILE A 6 39.83 -9.39 -2.36
CA ILE A 6 38.50 -9.78 -2.82
C ILE A 6 37.54 -8.77 -2.22
N VAL A 7 37.28 -7.70 -2.95
CA VAL A 7 36.13 -6.85 -2.68
C VAL A 7 34.91 -7.68 -3.08
N GLY A 8 34.36 -8.38 -2.10
CA GLY A 8 33.06 -8.97 -2.27
C GLY A 8 32.05 -7.85 -2.49
N ILE A 9 31.76 -7.54 -3.74
CA ILE A 9 30.62 -6.71 -4.07
C ILE A 9 29.40 -7.52 -3.66
N MET A 10 28.88 -7.27 -2.46
CA MET A 10 27.53 -7.69 -2.12
C MET A 10 26.59 -6.91 -3.04
N LEU A 11 26.24 -7.53 -4.16
CA LEU A 11 25.09 -7.12 -4.93
C LEU A 11 23.87 -7.41 -4.07
N ALA A 12 23.48 -6.44 -3.23
CA ALA A 12 22.18 -6.45 -2.63
C ALA A 12 21.18 -6.33 -3.79
N LEU A 13 20.64 -7.46 -4.23
CA LEU A 13 19.50 -7.46 -5.14
C LEU A 13 18.38 -6.71 -4.42
N PRO A 14 17.84 -5.61 -4.99
CA PRO A 14 16.72 -4.93 -4.36
C PRO A 14 15.59 -5.93 -4.23
N VAL A 15 15.11 -6.12 -3.01
CA VAL A 15 13.90 -6.92 -2.78
C VAL A 15 12.77 -6.19 -3.49
N GLN A 16 12.28 -6.78 -4.58
CA GLN A 16 11.15 -6.23 -5.31
C GLN A 16 9.91 -6.34 -4.43
N ALA A 17 9.42 -5.20 -3.97
CA ALA A 17 8.15 -5.09 -3.25
C ALA A 17 7.08 -4.54 -4.19
N HIS A 18 5.83 -4.56 -3.76
CA HIS A 18 4.80 -3.80 -4.48
C HIS A 18 5.03 -2.30 -4.28
N GLU A 19 4.39 -1.50 -5.14
CA GLU A 19 4.49 -0.05 -5.10
C GLU A 19 3.10 0.56 -5.03
N MET A 20 2.95 1.62 -4.28
CA MET A 20 1.71 2.37 -4.18
C MET A 20 1.98 3.87 -4.31
N VAL A 21 1.25 4.53 -5.18
CA VAL A 21 1.37 5.97 -5.42
C VAL A 21 0.00 6.64 -5.37
N PRO A 22 -0.09 7.92 -5.06
CA PRO A 22 1.00 8.82 -4.67
C PRO A 22 1.48 8.56 -3.22
N THR A 23 2.68 9.03 -2.92
CA THR A 23 3.26 8.93 -1.57
C THR A 23 2.49 9.79 -0.56
N TYR A 24 1.96 10.93 -1.03
CA TYR A 24 1.19 11.89 -0.22
C TYR A 24 -0.13 12.20 -0.92
N PRO A 25 -1.13 11.29 -0.85
CA PRO A 25 -2.41 11.54 -1.48
C PRO A 25 -3.18 12.64 -0.78
N ARG A 26 -4.03 13.33 -1.55
CA ARG A 26 -4.94 14.33 -1.02
C ARG A 26 -6.34 13.75 -0.86
N LEU A 27 -6.98 14.10 0.24
CA LEU A 27 -8.41 13.88 0.41
C LEU A 27 -9.16 15.02 -0.25
N GLU A 28 -9.99 14.69 -1.23
CA GLU A 28 -10.76 15.64 -2.01
C GLU A 28 -12.26 15.42 -1.80
N ILE A 29 -13.05 16.44 -2.08
CA ILE A 29 -14.50 16.33 -2.05
C ILE A 29 -14.92 15.31 -3.12
N SER A 30 -15.72 14.33 -2.71
CA SER A 30 -16.28 13.35 -3.64
C SER A 30 -17.64 13.78 -4.16
N HIS A 31 -18.16 13.02 -5.13
CA HIS A 31 -19.53 13.20 -5.64
C HIS A 31 -20.61 12.73 -4.63
N MET A 32 -20.21 12.08 -3.56
CA MET A 32 -21.10 11.63 -2.49
C MET A 32 -21.00 12.58 -1.29
N ASP A 33 -22.12 13.10 -0.84
CA ASP A 33 -22.16 13.99 0.32
C ASP A 33 -21.60 13.32 1.57
N GLY A 34 -20.79 14.08 2.31
CA GLY A 34 -20.20 13.60 3.55
C GLY A 34 -19.03 12.66 3.41
N LEU A 35 -18.59 12.35 2.19
CA LEU A 35 -17.44 11.50 1.90
C LEU A 35 -16.33 12.26 1.18
N LEU A 36 -15.11 12.01 1.61
CA LEU A 36 -13.89 12.48 0.95
C LEU A 36 -13.27 11.33 0.19
N LYS A 37 -12.59 11.65 -0.90
CA LYS A 37 -11.99 10.67 -1.81
C LYS A 37 -10.48 10.89 -1.95
N ALA A 38 -9.73 9.79 -1.98
CA ALA A 38 -8.35 9.77 -2.42
C ALA A 38 -8.17 8.70 -3.49
N THR A 39 -7.50 9.04 -4.57
CA THR A 39 -7.20 8.11 -5.67
C THR A 39 -5.79 7.56 -5.53
N MET A 40 -5.67 6.24 -5.53
CA MET A 40 -4.42 5.52 -5.36
C MET A 40 -4.18 4.61 -6.55
N LYS A 41 -2.91 4.34 -6.81
CA LYS A 41 -2.47 3.35 -7.81
C LYS A 41 -1.48 2.40 -7.17
N MET A 42 -1.67 1.11 -7.41
CA MET A 42 -0.82 0.06 -6.86
C MET A 42 -0.26 -0.81 -7.97
N PHE A 43 1.02 -1.17 -7.87
CA PHE A 43 1.73 -2.03 -8.81
C PHE A 43 2.24 -3.26 -8.08
N ASN A 44 2.03 -4.43 -8.66
CA ASN A 44 2.63 -5.65 -8.16
C ASN A 44 3.97 -5.92 -8.87
N LYS A 45 5.08 -5.78 -8.13
CA LYS A 45 6.42 -6.10 -8.62
C LYS A 45 6.94 -7.44 -8.10
N ARG A 46 6.06 -8.27 -7.53
CA ARG A 46 6.41 -9.57 -6.96
C ARG A 46 5.73 -10.69 -7.74
N ALA A 47 6.52 -11.69 -8.16
CA ALA A 47 6.02 -12.89 -8.83
C ALA A 47 5.39 -13.90 -7.84
N ASP A 48 5.73 -13.81 -6.55
CA ASP A 48 5.33 -14.76 -5.51
C ASP A 48 4.07 -14.37 -4.76
N VAL A 49 3.51 -13.17 -5.02
CA VAL A 49 2.33 -12.64 -4.35
C VAL A 49 1.35 -12.10 -5.39
N GLU A 50 0.08 -12.43 -5.24
CA GLU A 50 -1.00 -11.94 -6.12
C GLU A 50 -2.04 -11.11 -5.37
N TYR A 51 -2.07 -11.13 -4.03
CA TYR A 51 -3.12 -10.48 -3.25
C TYR A 51 -2.55 -9.39 -2.35
N TYR A 52 -3.24 -8.25 -2.32
CA TYR A 52 -2.89 -7.09 -1.52
C TYR A 52 -4.12 -6.55 -0.81
N GLU A 53 -4.01 -6.39 0.51
CA GLU A 53 -5.06 -5.81 1.35
C GLU A 53 -4.79 -4.33 1.57
N VAL A 54 -5.83 -3.51 1.47
CA VAL A 54 -5.77 -2.07 1.66
C VAL A 54 -6.49 -1.69 2.95
N GLY A 55 -5.95 -0.72 3.66
CA GLY A 55 -6.56 -0.18 4.87
C GLY A 55 -6.23 1.30 5.05
N VAL A 56 -7.05 1.98 5.84
CA VAL A 56 -6.85 3.36 6.26
C VAL A 56 -6.65 3.38 7.77
N PHE A 57 -5.68 4.19 8.23
CA PHE A 57 -5.26 4.16 9.63
C PHE A 57 -5.03 5.58 10.16
N ASP A 58 -5.17 5.73 11.48
CA ASP A 58 -4.80 6.94 12.18
C ASP A 58 -3.28 6.97 12.47
N LYS A 59 -2.83 8.00 13.20
CA LYS A 59 -1.41 8.18 13.56
C LYS A 59 -0.84 7.03 14.39
N ASP A 60 -1.69 6.31 15.13
CA ASP A 60 -1.30 5.18 15.98
C ASP A 60 -1.54 3.83 15.30
N LEU A 61 -1.84 3.86 14.00
CA LEU A 61 -2.16 2.70 13.16
C LEU A 61 -3.43 1.96 13.59
N ASN A 62 -4.37 2.66 14.21
CA ASN A 62 -5.70 2.13 14.44
C ASN A 62 -6.56 2.27 13.16
N PRO A 63 -7.37 1.25 12.83
CA PRO A 63 -8.18 1.29 11.62
C PRO A 63 -9.20 2.44 11.63
N ILE A 64 -9.34 3.09 10.48
CA ILE A 64 -10.36 4.09 10.19
C ILE A 64 -11.34 3.48 9.19
N PRO A 65 -12.66 3.62 9.40
CA PRO A 65 -13.64 3.13 8.44
C PRO A 65 -13.45 3.78 7.07
N PHE A 66 -13.51 2.99 6.03
CA PHE A 66 -13.38 3.44 4.65
C PHE A 66 -14.17 2.54 3.71
N VAL A 67 -14.40 3.03 2.50
CA VAL A 67 -15.04 2.28 1.42
C VAL A 67 -14.13 2.31 0.20
N THR A 68 -13.95 1.17 -0.42
CA THR A 68 -13.27 1.01 -1.71
C THR A 68 -13.91 -0.13 -2.49
N ALA A 69 -13.59 -0.25 -3.78
CA ALA A 69 -14.16 -1.30 -4.63
C ALA A 69 -13.89 -2.71 -4.08
N TYR A 70 -12.67 -2.94 -3.62
CA TYR A 70 -12.26 -4.21 -3.01
C TYR A 70 -11.29 -3.95 -1.86
N ASN A 71 -11.51 -4.59 -0.70
CA ASN A 71 -10.54 -4.52 0.40
C ASN A 71 -9.28 -5.32 0.11
N VAL A 72 -9.40 -6.36 -0.71
CA VAL A 72 -8.29 -7.19 -1.17
C VAL A 72 -8.30 -7.21 -2.69
N PHE A 73 -7.22 -6.75 -3.29
CA PHE A 73 -7.03 -6.73 -4.74
C PHE A 73 -6.21 -7.93 -5.19
N LYS A 74 -6.63 -8.56 -6.28
CA LYS A 74 -5.82 -9.54 -6.99
C LYS A 74 -5.04 -8.80 -8.08
N LEU A 75 -3.71 -8.82 -7.99
CA LEU A 75 -2.81 -8.24 -8.97
C LEU A 75 -1.82 -9.29 -9.42
N GLU A 76 -1.82 -9.60 -10.69
CA GLU A 76 -0.80 -10.45 -11.30
C GLU A 76 0.56 -9.76 -11.29
N TYR A 77 1.61 -10.54 -11.45
CA TYR A 77 2.97 -10.00 -11.58
C TYR A 77 3.04 -8.93 -12.66
N LEU A 78 3.59 -7.77 -12.33
CA LEU A 78 3.65 -6.56 -13.14
C LEU A 78 2.29 -5.93 -13.46
N GLY A 79 1.22 -6.41 -12.83
CA GLY A 79 -0.08 -5.79 -12.92
C GLY A 79 -0.22 -4.55 -12.07
N HIS A 80 -1.20 -3.72 -12.39
CA HIS A 80 -1.50 -2.52 -11.64
C HIS A 80 -3.01 -2.30 -11.54
N VAL A 81 -3.42 -1.51 -10.55
CA VAL A 81 -4.81 -1.08 -10.36
C VAL A 81 -4.84 0.34 -9.86
N THR A 82 -5.79 1.12 -10.36
CA THR A 82 -6.15 2.43 -9.82
C THR A 82 -7.45 2.27 -9.05
N PHE A 83 -7.48 2.76 -7.82
CA PHE A 83 -8.65 2.63 -6.96
C PHE A 83 -8.88 3.89 -6.14
N ASP A 84 -10.13 4.13 -5.81
CA ASP A 84 -10.54 5.24 -4.97
C ASP A 84 -10.83 4.74 -3.55
N ILE A 85 -10.40 5.52 -2.58
CA ILE A 85 -10.71 5.32 -1.18
C ILE A 85 -11.62 6.44 -0.74
N TYR A 86 -12.74 6.09 -0.10
CA TYR A 86 -13.71 7.03 0.45
C TYR A 86 -13.69 6.93 1.96
N ILE A 87 -13.54 8.07 2.63
CA ILE A 87 -13.66 8.17 4.09
C ILE A 87 -14.70 9.21 4.45
N ARG A 88 -15.26 9.10 5.65
CA ARG A 88 -16.20 10.11 6.15
C ARG A 88 -15.47 11.45 6.33
N ALA A 89 -16.11 12.53 5.94
CA ALA A 89 -15.56 13.87 6.14
C ALA A 89 -15.23 14.15 7.62
N SER A 90 -16.00 13.57 8.56
CA SER A 90 -15.74 13.65 9.99
C SER A 90 -14.43 12.98 10.43
N ASP A 91 -13.90 12.05 9.64
CA ASP A 91 -12.63 11.35 9.91
C ASP A 91 -11.44 12.02 9.22
N ARG A 92 -11.63 13.14 8.56
CA ARG A 92 -10.61 13.83 7.77
C ARG A 92 -9.28 14.02 8.48
N TYR A 93 -9.32 14.45 9.74
CA TYR A 93 -8.12 14.72 10.52
C TYR A 93 -7.58 13.50 11.27
N ARG A 94 -8.41 12.47 11.44
CA ARG A 94 -8.01 11.21 12.04
C ARG A 94 -7.29 10.30 11.05
N ALA A 95 -7.69 10.33 9.79
CA ALA A 95 -7.08 9.51 8.73
C ALA A 95 -5.70 10.06 8.39
N VAL A 96 -4.65 9.30 8.68
CA VAL A 96 -3.26 9.69 8.44
C VAL A 96 -2.61 8.86 7.34
N TYR A 97 -2.86 7.55 7.33
CA TYR A 97 -2.23 6.63 6.40
C TYR A 97 -3.23 5.83 5.60
N VAL A 98 -2.91 5.58 4.34
CA VAL A 98 -3.47 4.49 3.57
C VAL A 98 -2.36 3.49 3.30
N CYS A 99 -2.59 2.23 3.65
CA CYS A 99 -1.58 1.19 3.58
C CYS A 99 -2.05 0.02 2.72
N SER A 100 -1.11 -0.62 2.06
CA SER A 100 -1.33 -1.88 1.36
C SER A 100 -0.39 -2.94 1.92
N ARG A 101 -0.89 -4.17 2.05
CA ARG A 101 -0.17 -5.29 2.64
C ARG A 101 -0.32 -6.52 1.76
N SER A 102 0.79 -7.22 1.51
CA SER A 102 0.76 -8.48 0.77
C SER A 102 0.08 -9.58 1.56
N LYS A 103 -0.68 -10.44 0.85
CA LYS A 103 -1.35 -11.63 1.41
C LYS A 103 -1.10 -12.82 0.52
N ILE A 104 -1.01 -14.01 1.11
CA ILE A 104 -0.85 -15.27 0.35
C ILE A 104 -2.14 -15.60 -0.39
N ARG A 105 -3.30 -15.42 0.28
CA ARG A 105 -4.64 -15.70 -0.27
C ARG A 105 -5.58 -14.55 0.05
N LYS A 106 -6.61 -14.40 -0.79
CA LYS A 106 -7.62 -13.36 -0.64
C LYS A 106 -8.27 -13.34 0.75
N ASP A 107 -8.65 -14.49 1.26
CA ASP A 107 -9.41 -14.70 2.49
C ASP A 107 -8.56 -15.28 3.65
N SER A 108 -7.25 -15.35 3.47
CA SER A 108 -6.33 -15.86 4.49
C SER A 108 -5.81 -14.74 5.38
N ASN A 109 -5.71 -15.00 6.67
CA ASN A 109 -4.98 -14.15 7.61
C ASN A 109 -3.49 -14.49 7.67
N THR A 110 -3.04 -15.49 6.92
CA THR A 110 -1.64 -15.91 6.86
C THR A 110 -0.83 -14.86 6.12
N LYS A 111 0.22 -14.38 6.76
CA LYS A 111 1.16 -13.45 6.14
C LYS A 111 2.02 -14.18 5.12
N THR A 112 2.45 -13.47 4.08
CA THR A 112 3.46 -13.98 3.14
C THR A 112 4.77 -14.28 3.86
N ALA A 113 5.59 -15.18 3.32
CA ALA A 113 6.90 -15.51 3.90
C ALA A 113 7.79 -14.25 4.04
N ILE A 114 7.71 -13.34 3.06
CA ILE A 114 8.28 -12.00 3.12
C ILE A 114 7.13 -11.02 3.00
N ALA A 115 6.62 -10.56 4.15
CA ALA A 115 5.55 -9.59 4.19
C ALA A 115 6.04 -8.23 3.68
N SER A 116 5.31 -7.62 2.75
CA SER A 116 5.53 -6.24 2.35
C SER A 116 4.32 -5.40 2.73
N LYS A 117 4.60 -4.27 3.37
CA LYS A 117 3.60 -3.27 3.73
C LYS A 117 4.10 -1.91 3.29
N ILE A 118 3.27 -1.18 2.57
CA ILE A 118 3.56 0.18 2.12
C ILE A 118 2.45 1.09 2.62
N CYS A 119 2.84 2.21 3.21
CA CYS A 119 1.90 3.23 3.65
C CYS A 119 2.19 4.55 2.94
N SER A 120 1.14 5.19 2.45
CA SER A 120 1.15 6.55 1.97
C SER A 120 0.51 7.45 3.02
N LYS A 121 1.13 8.58 3.30
CA LYS A 121 0.63 9.54 4.28
C LYS A 121 -0.22 10.59 3.59
N PHE A 122 -1.45 10.79 4.05
CA PHE A 122 -2.30 11.86 3.54
C PHE A 122 -1.62 13.21 3.70
N LYS A 123 -1.69 14.02 2.65
CA LYS A 123 -1.11 15.35 2.64
C LYS A 123 -1.81 16.23 3.67
N ASP A 124 -1.06 17.15 4.29
CA ASP A 124 -1.60 18.12 5.23
C ASP A 124 -2.77 18.92 4.64
N ARG A 125 -3.74 19.17 5.47
CA ARG A 125 -5.07 19.67 5.12
C ARG A 125 -5.32 21.06 5.66
#